data_85ec2c2167f56535b0eaff60167c22f8
#
_entry.id   85ec2c2167f56535b0eaff60167c22f8
#
_cell.length_a   1.000
_cell.length_b   1.000
_cell.length_c   1.000
_cell.angle_alpha   90.00
_cell.angle_beta   90.00
_cell.angle_gamma   90.00
#
_symmetry.space_group_name_H-M   'P 1'
#
loop_
_entity.id
_entity.type
_entity.pdbx_description
1 polymer ?
#
loop_
_entity_poly.entity_id
_entity_poly.type
_entity_poly.pdbx_seq_one_letter_code
_entity_poly.pdbx_strand_id
1 'polypeptide(L)'
;MFPGVILAFVKIAVTKLEEKSEGLHELFRRYGHEAVIVSTMRAVDPSDPGPLLGLCDMISKEKIDILIFTSSLGVEKLLDKVKPGQEIKIVSVGPKTAKKVEEYGLKSEVIEKFSSENFVEYLGEIKDKTIGIARAEVPNTELVVSLESKGAIIIEAPAYRLEPAGNSILEVINDVETVIFTSAKSFELSGFRPEDAIKIKSIAIGPKTADAMRRAGIHPDFVGNGTLEDCLSYYGR
;
A
#
# COMPACT_ATOMS: atom_id res chain seq x y z
N MET A 1 -19.32 -24.92 29.14
CA MET A 1 -20.16 -24.16 28.19
C MET A 1 -19.75 -22.71 28.34
N PHE A 2 -18.84 -22.23 27.48
CA PHE A 2 -18.42 -20.83 27.51
C PHE A 2 -19.56 -19.99 26.91
N PRO A 3 -19.95 -18.86 27.54
CA PRO A 3 -20.94 -17.97 26.94
C PRO A 3 -20.34 -17.45 25.61
N GLY A 4 -21.04 -17.74 24.52
CA GLY A 4 -20.66 -17.24 23.22
C GLY A 4 -20.64 -15.71 23.27
N VAL A 5 -19.48 -15.12 23.02
CA VAL A 5 -19.36 -13.69 22.75
C VAL A 5 -20.19 -13.44 21.49
N ILE A 6 -21.36 -12.84 21.65
CA ILE A 6 -22.13 -12.33 20.52
C ILE A 6 -21.29 -11.19 19.98
N LEU A 7 -20.51 -11.47 18.93
CA LEU A 7 -19.83 -10.43 18.17
C LEU A 7 -20.92 -9.47 17.67
N ALA A 8 -20.91 -8.24 18.17
CA ALA A 8 -21.85 -7.24 17.70
C ALA A 8 -21.60 -7.05 16.20
N PHE A 9 -22.63 -7.30 15.40
CA PHE A 9 -22.57 -6.99 13.96
C PHE A 9 -22.41 -5.47 13.80
N VAL A 10 -21.34 -5.06 13.17
CA VAL A 10 -20.99 -3.64 13.02
C VAL A 10 -20.80 -3.32 11.53
N LYS A 11 -21.37 -2.23 11.09
CA LYS A 11 -21.16 -1.67 9.78
C LYS A 11 -19.96 -0.72 9.82
N ILE A 12 -18.91 -1.06 9.11
CA ILE A 12 -17.59 -0.42 9.22
C ILE A 12 -17.21 0.21 7.88
N ALA A 13 -17.00 1.52 7.87
CA ALA A 13 -16.38 2.18 6.73
C ALA A 13 -14.87 1.86 6.70
N VAL A 14 -14.35 1.55 5.53
CA VAL A 14 -12.92 1.34 5.33
C VAL A 14 -12.42 2.20 4.17
N THR A 15 -11.46 3.10 4.48
CA THR A 15 -10.84 3.89 3.44
C THR A 15 -9.84 3.03 2.68
N LYS A 16 -9.93 3.02 1.36
CA LYS A 16 -9.07 2.19 0.52
C LYS A 16 -8.76 2.91 -0.80
N LEU A 17 -7.65 2.52 -1.41
CA LEU A 17 -7.41 2.83 -2.81
C LEU A 17 -8.41 2.03 -3.67
N GLU A 18 -9.01 2.65 -4.66
CA GLU A 18 -10.08 2.07 -5.48
C GLU A 18 -9.66 0.71 -6.06
N GLU A 19 -8.45 0.64 -6.63
CA GLU A 19 -7.87 -0.55 -7.27
C GLU A 19 -7.50 -1.67 -6.27
N LYS A 20 -7.64 -1.44 -4.97
CA LYS A 20 -7.27 -2.40 -3.90
C LYS A 20 -8.45 -2.84 -3.03
N SER A 21 -9.68 -2.68 -3.52
CA SER A 21 -10.90 -2.99 -2.76
C SER A 21 -11.38 -4.44 -2.89
N GLU A 22 -10.82 -5.20 -3.82
CA GLU A 22 -11.18 -6.61 -4.02
C GLU A 22 -10.99 -7.46 -2.76
N GLY A 23 -11.95 -8.35 -2.48
CA GLY A 23 -11.93 -9.26 -1.34
C GLY A 23 -12.23 -8.64 0.03
N LEU A 24 -12.41 -7.31 0.14
CA LEU A 24 -12.66 -6.66 1.44
C LEU A 24 -13.99 -7.09 2.06
N HIS A 25 -15.06 -7.15 1.30
CA HIS A 25 -16.37 -7.59 1.80
C HIS A 25 -16.31 -8.99 2.40
N GLU A 26 -15.57 -9.91 1.77
CA GLU A 26 -15.38 -11.26 2.27
C GLU A 26 -14.53 -11.27 3.56
N LEU A 27 -13.47 -10.48 3.60
CA LEU A 27 -12.65 -10.33 4.81
C LEU A 27 -13.50 -9.87 6.00
N PHE A 28 -14.27 -8.78 5.84
CA PHE A 28 -15.11 -8.22 6.92
C PHE A 28 -16.18 -9.22 7.37
N ARG A 29 -16.81 -9.92 6.42
CA ARG A 29 -17.82 -10.92 6.69
C ARG A 29 -17.31 -12.08 7.55
N ARG A 30 -16.04 -12.50 7.35
CA ARG A 30 -15.37 -13.52 8.18
C ARG A 30 -15.22 -13.10 9.64
N TYR A 31 -15.18 -11.80 9.91
CA TYR A 31 -15.13 -11.23 11.26
C TYR A 31 -16.53 -10.84 11.79
N GLY A 32 -17.60 -11.18 11.07
CA GLY A 32 -18.98 -10.87 11.48
C GLY A 32 -19.40 -9.42 11.25
N HIS A 33 -18.74 -8.71 10.33
CA HIS A 33 -18.99 -7.29 10.04
C HIS A 33 -19.37 -7.03 8.58
N GLU A 34 -19.93 -5.87 8.32
CA GLU A 34 -20.18 -5.36 6.97
C GLU A 34 -19.20 -4.26 6.60
N ALA A 35 -18.57 -4.36 5.44
CA ALA A 35 -17.69 -3.32 4.93
C ALA A 35 -18.44 -2.31 4.06
N VAL A 36 -18.26 -1.02 4.35
CA VAL A 36 -18.58 0.09 3.45
C VAL A 36 -17.28 0.63 2.93
N ILE A 37 -16.97 0.35 1.67
CA ILE A 37 -15.69 0.76 1.06
C ILE A 37 -15.81 2.21 0.62
N VAL A 38 -14.90 3.06 1.12
CA VAL A 38 -14.81 4.47 0.72
C VAL A 38 -13.47 4.69 0.02
N SER A 39 -13.52 4.80 -1.30
CA SER A 39 -12.33 5.04 -2.11
C SER A 39 -11.98 6.52 -2.08
N THR A 40 -11.17 6.93 -1.09
CA THR A 40 -10.72 8.32 -0.95
C THR A 40 -9.63 8.71 -1.93
N MET A 41 -9.01 7.73 -2.57
CA MET A 41 -7.92 7.89 -3.54
C MET A 41 -8.12 6.96 -4.73
N ARG A 42 -7.62 7.39 -5.88
CA ARG A 42 -7.45 6.58 -7.08
C ARG A 42 -6.02 6.72 -7.62
N ALA A 43 -5.55 5.71 -8.31
CA ALA A 43 -4.29 5.76 -9.02
C ALA A 43 -4.52 6.28 -10.44
N VAL A 44 -3.73 7.24 -10.84
CA VAL A 44 -3.71 7.80 -12.19
C VAL A 44 -2.31 7.69 -12.76
N ASP A 45 -2.16 7.93 -14.04
CA ASP A 45 -0.84 7.93 -14.70
C ASP A 45 0.11 8.95 -14.05
N PRO A 46 1.42 8.71 -14.05
CA PRO A 46 2.39 9.63 -13.47
C PRO A 46 2.36 10.99 -14.18
N SER A 47 2.80 12.04 -13.49
CA SER A 47 2.86 13.40 -14.04
C SER A 47 3.76 13.48 -15.27
N ASP A 48 4.85 12.71 -15.28
CA ASP A 48 5.73 12.51 -16.43
C ASP A 48 5.86 11.00 -16.71
N PRO A 49 5.37 10.51 -17.84
CA PRO A 49 5.53 9.11 -18.24
C PRO A 49 6.93 8.75 -18.75
N GLY A 50 7.79 9.74 -19.04
CA GLY A 50 9.12 9.54 -19.61
C GLY A 50 10.00 8.57 -18.84
N PRO A 51 10.18 8.72 -17.50
CA PRO A 51 10.97 7.79 -16.71
C PRO A 51 10.46 6.34 -16.75
N LEU A 52 9.14 6.13 -16.75
CA LEU A 52 8.57 4.78 -16.85
C LEU A 52 8.83 4.16 -18.24
N LEU A 53 8.68 4.92 -19.30
CA LEU A 53 8.98 4.47 -20.66
C LEU A 53 10.48 4.20 -20.84
N GLY A 54 11.33 5.03 -20.23
CA GLY A 54 12.78 4.81 -20.18
C GLY A 54 13.16 3.52 -19.49
N LEU A 55 12.54 3.21 -18.37
CA LEU A 55 12.74 1.93 -17.65
C LEU A 55 12.27 0.75 -18.51
N CYS A 56 11.13 0.85 -19.20
CA CYS A 56 10.66 -0.18 -20.13
C CYS A 56 11.68 -0.42 -21.27
N ASP A 57 12.24 0.62 -21.85
CA ASP A 57 13.27 0.52 -22.90
C ASP A 57 14.53 -0.17 -22.38
N MET A 58 15.00 0.19 -21.17
CA MET A 58 16.15 -0.46 -20.54
C MET A 58 15.90 -1.94 -20.24
N ILE A 59 14.71 -2.32 -19.77
CA ILE A 59 14.30 -3.71 -19.55
C ILE A 59 14.34 -4.48 -20.88
N SER A 60 13.75 -3.92 -21.93
CA SER A 60 13.70 -4.53 -23.27
C SER A 60 15.12 -4.73 -23.89
N LYS A 61 16.08 -3.90 -23.50
CA LYS A 61 17.49 -3.96 -23.92
C LYS A 61 18.36 -4.77 -22.95
N GLU A 62 17.77 -5.45 -21.99
CA GLU A 62 18.47 -6.27 -20.97
C GLU A 62 19.54 -5.48 -20.19
N LYS A 63 19.27 -4.18 -19.93
CA LYS A 63 20.18 -3.28 -19.21
C LYS A 63 19.84 -3.14 -17.71
N ILE A 64 18.87 -3.91 -17.21
CA ILE A 64 18.47 -3.93 -15.81
C ILE A 64 18.86 -5.26 -15.20
N ASP A 65 19.64 -5.24 -14.13
CA ASP A 65 20.03 -6.43 -13.38
C ASP A 65 18.95 -6.83 -12.37
N ILE A 66 18.37 -5.84 -11.69
CA ILE A 66 17.40 -6.06 -10.60
C ILE A 66 16.20 -5.14 -10.81
N LEU A 67 15.00 -5.70 -10.68
CA LEU A 67 13.74 -4.93 -10.59
C LEU A 67 13.18 -5.00 -9.18
N ILE A 68 12.90 -3.84 -8.60
CA ILE A 68 12.31 -3.70 -7.27
C ILE A 68 10.86 -3.21 -7.39
N PHE A 69 9.94 -3.96 -6.80
CA PHE A 69 8.54 -3.56 -6.69
C PHE A 69 8.16 -3.33 -5.23
N THR A 70 7.79 -2.12 -4.90
CA THR A 70 7.31 -1.73 -3.57
C THR A 70 5.80 -1.82 -3.42
N SER A 71 5.06 -2.10 -4.50
CA SER A 71 3.60 -2.23 -4.51
C SER A 71 3.11 -3.06 -5.68
N SER A 72 1.99 -3.77 -5.49
CA SER A 72 1.31 -4.53 -6.55
C SER A 72 0.88 -3.65 -7.73
N LEU A 73 0.53 -2.40 -7.49
CA LEU A 73 0.16 -1.48 -8.57
C LEU A 73 1.37 -1.06 -9.42
N GLY A 74 2.55 -0.90 -8.79
CA GLY A 74 3.80 -0.69 -9.54
C GLY A 74 4.15 -1.87 -10.44
N VAL A 75 3.88 -3.10 -10.01
CA VAL A 75 4.00 -4.31 -10.83
C VAL A 75 3.11 -4.22 -12.06
N GLU A 76 1.81 -3.99 -11.86
CA GLU A 76 0.81 -3.88 -12.92
C GLU A 76 1.19 -2.81 -13.94
N LYS A 77 1.42 -1.58 -13.49
CA LYS A 77 1.73 -0.43 -14.36
C LYS A 77 3.00 -0.60 -15.19
N LEU A 78 3.99 -1.35 -14.70
CA LEU A 78 5.22 -1.65 -15.46
C LEU A 78 5.04 -2.87 -16.36
N LEU A 79 4.54 -3.99 -15.80
CA LEU A 79 4.48 -5.27 -16.52
C LEU A 79 3.38 -5.32 -17.60
N ASP A 80 2.38 -4.45 -17.55
CA ASP A 80 1.44 -4.21 -18.65
C ASP A 80 2.13 -3.60 -19.90
N LYS A 81 3.31 -2.97 -19.70
CA LYS A 81 4.03 -2.28 -20.77
C LYS A 81 5.24 -3.05 -21.28
N VAL A 82 5.88 -3.85 -20.43
CA VAL A 82 7.12 -4.56 -20.78
C VAL A 82 7.20 -5.91 -20.06
N LYS A 83 7.75 -6.93 -20.74
CA LYS A 83 8.03 -8.23 -20.15
C LYS A 83 9.53 -8.35 -19.87
N PRO A 84 9.95 -8.47 -18.59
CA PRO A 84 11.35 -8.69 -18.23
C PRO A 84 11.88 -10.02 -18.78
N GLY A 85 13.17 -10.05 -19.15
CA GLY A 85 13.90 -11.27 -19.46
C GLY A 85 14.08 -12.15 -18.21
N GLN A 86 14.45 -13.42 -18.43
CA GLN A 86 14.62 -14.40 -17.35
C GLN A 86 15.83 -14.12 -16.44
N GLU A 87 16.82 -13.38 -16.93
CA GLU A 87 18.03 -13.03 -16.19
C GLU A 87 17.82 -11.90 -15.18
N ILE A 88 16.73 -11.14 -15.28
CA ILE A 88 16.44 -10.04 -14.38
C ILE A 88 15.97 -10.60 -13.02
N LYS A 89 16.71 -10.29 -11.95
CA LYS A 89 16.28 -10.59 -10.59
C LYS A 89 15.12 -9.68 -10.20
N ILE A 90 13.98 -10.24 -9.78
CA ILE A 90 12.83 -9.45 -9.31
C ILE A 90 12.71 -9.59 -7.80
N VAL A 91 12.56 -8.46 -7.12
CA VAL A 91 12.41 -8.38 -5.67
C VAL A 91 11.16 -7.58 -5.32
N SER A 92 10.29 -8.16 -4.52
CA SER A 92 9.01 -7.55 -4.10
C SER A 92 8.99 -7.26 -2.61
N VAL A 93 8.44 -6.11 -2.25
CA VAL A 93 8.14 -5.77 -0.87
C VAL A 93 6.79 -6.37 -0.50
N GLY A 94 6.85 -7.39 0.34
CA GLY A 94 5.69 -8.10 0.86
C GLY A 94 5.02 -9.10 -0.10
N PRO A 95 4.29 -10.08 0.48
CA PRO A 95 3.76 -11.21 -0.27
C PRO A 95 2.68 -10.82 -1.30
N LYS A 96 1.89 -9.77 -1.05
CA LYS A 96 0.88 -9.29 -2.01
C LYS A 96 1.49 -8.76 -3.30
N THR A 97 2.65 -8.10 -3.21
CA THR A 97 3.38 -7.60 -4.38
C THR A 97 3.98 -8.76 -5.18
N ALA A 98 4.58 -9.74 -4.48
CA ALA A 98 5.13 -10.94 -5.13
C ALA A 98 4.04 -11.75 -5.84
N LYS A 99 2.88 -11.95 -5.20
CA LYS A 99 1.73 -12.60 -5.84
C LYS A 99 1.32 -11.89 -7.13
N LYS A 100 1.32 -10.56 -7.14
CA LYS A 100 1.03 -9.81 -8.38
C LYS A 100 2.08 -10.07 -9.46
N VAL A 101 3.36 -10.21 -9.13
CA VAL A 101 4.42 -10.61 -10.09
C VAL A 101 4.16 -12.02 -10.65
N GLU A 102 3.72 -12.95 -9.80
CA GLU A 102 3.39 -14.32 -10.21
C GLU A 102 2.21 -14.36 -11.21
N GLU A 103 1.23 -13.45 -11.08
CA GLU A 103 0.11 -13.31 -12.03
C GLU A 103 0.58 -12.99 -13.46
N TYR A 104 1.76 -12.36 -13.61
CA TYR A 104 2.43 -12.12 -14.90
C TYR A 104 3.34 -13.28 -15.36
N GLY A 105 3.32 -14.41 -14.64
CA GLY A 105 4.14 -15.59 -14.94
C GLY A 105 5.61 -15.44 -14.61
N LEU A 106 5.95 -14.50 -13.73
CA LEU A 106 7.31 -14.22 -13.28
C LEU A 106 7.52 -14.69 -11.83
N LYS A 107 8.79 -14.91 -11.44
CA LYS A 107 9.16 -15.21 -10.05
C LYS A 107 9.73 -13.98 -9.37
N SER A 108 9.44 -13.80 -8.09
CA SER A 108 9.96 -12.72 -7.28
C SER A 108 10.46 -13.23 -5.94
N GLU A 109 11.59 -12.72 -5.50
CA GLU A 109 12.02 -12.84 -4.10
C GLU A 109 11.20 -11.86 -3.24
N VAL A 110 10.94 -12.21 -1.98
CA VAL A 110 10.05 -11.44 -1.10
C VAL A 110 10.82 -10.90 0.09
N ILE A 111 10.74 -9.60 0.30
CA ILE A 111 11.19 -8.96 1.55
C ILE A 111 9.95 -8.67 2.40
N GLU A 112 9.81 -9.41 3.51
CA GLU A 112 8.63 -9.30 4.39
C GLU A 112 8.70 -8.07 5.30
N LYS A 113 9.89 -7.74 5.79
CA LYS A 113 10.13 -6.60 6.68
C LYS A 113 10.92 -5.54 5.94
N PHE A 114 10.23 -4.54 5.45
CA PHE A 114 10.83 -3.45 4.70
C PHE A 114 11.39 -2.36 5.63
N SER A 115 12.70 -2.18 5.58
CA SER A 115 13.39 -0.92 5.86
C SER A 115 14.46 -0.71 4.78
N SER A 116 14.88 0.52 4.55
CA SER A 116 15.92 0.80 3.54
C SER A 116 17.22 0.06 3.83
N GLU A 117 17.57 -0.08 5.11
CA GLU A 117 18.75 -0.81 5.59
C GLU A 117 18.66 -2.32 5.33
N ASN A 118 17.54 -2.94 5.72
CA ASN A 118 17.32 -4.37 5.50
C ASN A 118 17.29 -4.74 4.01
N PHE A 119 16.87 -3.80 3.17
CA PHE A 119 16.82 -4.01 1.73
C PHE A 119 18.22 -4.16 1.13
N VAL A 120 19.12 -3.28 1.50
CA VAL A 120 20.51 -3.31 1.06
C VAL A 120 21.21 -4.58 1.54
N GLU A 121 21.01 -4.96 2.81
CA GLU A 121 21.58 -6.19 3.37
C GLU A 121 21.05 -7.44 2.64
N TYR A 122 19.75 -7.46 2.34
CA TYR A 122 19.11 -8.56 1.62
C TYR A 122 19.65 -8.74 0.19
N LEU A 123 19.88 -7.64 -0.53
CA LEU A 123 20.37 -7.69 -1.90
C LEU A 123 21.83 -8.13 -1.99
N GLY A 124 22.63 -7.93 -0.94
CA GLY A 124 24.04 -8.30 -0.87
C GLY A 124 24.91 -7.41 -1.76
N GLU A 125 25.77 -8.02 -2.58
CA GLU A 125 26.67 -7.28 -3.48
C GLU A 125 25.93 -6.73 -4.68
N ILE A 126 25.78 -5.39 -4.72
CA ILE A 126 25.05 -4.66 -5.76
C ILE A 126 25.90 -3.57 -6.45
N LYS A 127 27.20 -3.58 -6.18
CA LYS A 127 28.12 -2.65 -6.84
C LYS A 127 28.06 -2.84 -8.36
N ASP A 128 28.00 -1.72 -9.08
CA ASP A 128 27.88 -1.64 -10.54
C ASP A 128 26.60 -2.29 -11.12
N LYS A 129 25.64 -2.72 -10.28
CA LYS A 129 24.35 -3.25 -10.72
C LYS A 129 23.38 -2.13 -11.06
N THR A 130 22.68 -2.29 -12.18
CA THR A 130 21.59 -1.39 -12.57
C THR A 130 20.27 -1.88 -11.99
N ILE A 131 19.66 -1.07 -11.11
CA ILE A 131 18.44 -1.42 -10.38
C ILE A 131 17.30 -0.52 -10.84
N GLY A 132 16.26 -1.13 -11.41
CA GLY A 132 15.01 -0.47 -11.76
C GLY A 132 14.02 -0.49 -10.60
N ILE A 133 13.40 0.64 -10.28
CA ILE A 133 12.39 0.76 -9.22
C ILE A 133 11.11 1.36 -9.80
N ALA A 134 10.05 0.56 -9.92
CA ALA A 134 8.73 1.03 -10.31
C ALA A 134 7.84 1.22 -9.08
N ARG A 135 7.39 2.46 -8.83
CA ARG A 135 6.65 2.83 -7.62
C ARG A 135 5.69 4.00 -7.82
N ALA A 136 4.95 4.35 -6.77
CA ALA A 136 4.17 5.59 -6.76
C ALA A 136 5.07 6.83 -6.92
N GLU A 137 4.52 7.90 -7.49
CA GLU A 137 5.16 9.22 -7.58
C GLU A 137 5.18 9.89 -6.18
N VAL A 138 5.91 9.26 -5.26
CA VAL A 138 6.12 9.76 -3.89
C VAL A 138 7.60 9.59 -3.57
N PRO A 139 8.32 10.62 -3.17
CA PRO A 139 9.74 10.53 -2.85
C PRO A 139 10.01 9.46 -1.76
N ASN A 140 10.98 8.59 -2.03
CA ASN A 140 11.56 7.69 -1.04
C ASN A 140 13.07 7.73 -1.17
N THR A 141 13.64 8.84 -0.74
CA THR A 141 15.07 9.13 -0.87
C THR A 141 15.93 8.17 -0.06
N GLU A 142 15.44 7.65 1.07
CA GLU A 142 16.22 6.71 1.90
C GLU A 142 16.60 5.44 1.14
N LEU A 143 15.66 4.82 0.43
CA LEU A 143 15.93 3.60 -0.34
C LEU A 143 16.95 3.87 -1.44
N VAL A 144 16.75 4.94 -2.21
CA VAL A 144 17.63 5.29 -3.33
C VAL A 144 19.04 5.57 -2.81
N VAL A 145 19.18 6.45 -1.82
CA VAL A 145 20.47 6.80 -1.22
C VAL A 145 21.17 5.56 -0.64
N SER A 146 20.43 4.67 0.01
CA SER A 146 20.99 3.44 0.60
C SER A 146 21.56 2.51 -0.49
N LEU A 147 20.88 2.34 -1.62
CA LEU A 147 21.34 1.51 -2.73
C LEU A 147 22.52 2.15 -3.46
N GLU A 148 22.47 3.45 -3.74
CA GLU A 148 23.55 4.20 -4.38
C GLU A 148 24.82 4.21 -3.50
N SER A 149 24.69 4.28 -2.18
CA SER A 149 25.82 4.20 -1.25
C SER A 149 26.61 2.88 -1.34
N LYS A 150 25.99 1.83 -1.89
CA LYS A 150 26.62 0.52 -2.18
C LYS A 150 27.10 0.39 -3.62
N GLY A 151 27.07 1.48 -4.37
CA GLY A 151 27.60 1.53 -5.74
C GLY A 151 26.60 1.04 -6.81
N ALA A 152 25.32 0.89 -6.50
CA ALA A 152 24.31 0.57 -7.50
C ALA A 152 23.95 1.81 -8.35
N ILE A 153 23.57 1.56 -9.61
CA ILE A 153 23.00 2.56 -10.54
C ILE A 153 21.49 2.46 -10.45
N ILE A 154 20.83 3.50 -9.98
CA ILE A 154 19.38 3.47 -9.74
C ILE A 154 18.62 4.15 -10.88
N ILE A 155 17.66 3.44 -11.44
CA ILE A 155 16.67 3.92 -12.40
C ILE A 155 15.31 3.92 -11.74
N GLU A 156 14.93 5.07 -11.20
CA GLU A 156 13.64 5.24 -10.55
C GLU A 156 12.59 5.70 -11.55
N ALA A 157 11.46 4.98 -11.59
CA ALA A 157 10.35 5.25 -12.47
C ALA A 157 9.05 5.40 -11.70
N PRO A 158 8.51 6.62 -11.54
CA PRO A 158 7.14 6.81 -11.14
C PRO A 158 6.20 6.08 -12.09
N ALA A 159 5.51 5.06 -11.59
CA ALA A 159 4.61 4.22 -12.38
C ALA A 159 3.16 4.70 -12.30
N TYR A 160 2.82 5.43 -11.24
CA TYR A 160 1.51 6.04 -11.00
C TYR A 160 1.62 7.12 -9.94
N ARG A 161 0.65 8.03 -9.92
CA ARG A 161 0.43 8.97 -8.81
C ARG A 161 -0.93 8.75 -8.18
N LEU A 162 -1.09 9.20 -6.94
CA LEU A 162 -2.33 9.11 -6.19
C LEU A 162 -3.03 10.46 -6.20
N GLU A 163 -4.29 10.47 -6.64
CA GLU A 163 -5.17 11.63 -6.59
C GLU A 163 -6.37 11.38 -5.68
N PRO A 164 -7.01 12.44 -5.15
CA PRO A 164 -8.32 12.32 -4.52
C PRO A 164 -9.32 11.68 -5.49
N ALA A 165 -10.07 10.68 -5.03
CA ALA A 165 -11.14 10.07 -5.81
C ALA A 165 -12.44 10.87 -5.80
N GLY A 166 -12.51 11.91 -4.97
CA GLY A 166 -13.70 12.73 -4.79
C GLY A 166 -14.71 12.17 -3.77
N ASN A 167 -14.54 10.94 -3.32
CA ASN A 167 -15.42 10.32 -2.32
C ASN A 167 -14.96 10.69 -0.91
N SER A 168 -15.90 11.08 -0.07
CA SER A 168 -15.66 11.45 1.33
C SER A 168 -16.29 10.44 2.28
N ILE A 169 -15.64 10.23 3.43
CA ILE A 169 -16.24 9.44 4.52
C ILE A 169 -17.56 10.06 5.01
N LEU A 170 -17.73 11.38 4.83
CA LEU A 170 -18.93 12.11 5.25
C LEU A 170 -20.19 11.65 4.50
N GLU A 171 -20.06 11.06 3.32
CA GLU A 171 -21.20 10.52 2.55
C GLU A 171 -21.83 9.29 3.22
N VAL A 172 -21.06 8.56 4.01
CA VAL A 172 -21.50 7.32 4.67
C VAL A 172 -21.45 7.37 6.19
N ILE A 173 -21.01 8.49 6.78
CA ILE A 173 -20.74 8.60 8.22
C ILE A 173 -21.96 8.31 9.10
N ASN A 174 -23.16 8.60 8.62
CA ASN A 174 -24.40 8.34 9.36
C ASN A 174 -24.89 6.88 9.24
N ASP A 175 -24.31 6.12 8.33
CA ASP A 175 -24.70 4.74 8.03
C ASP A 175 -23.72 3.71 8.61
N VAL A 176 -22.66 4.17 9.28
CA VAL A 176 -21.61 3.33 9.83
C VAL A 176 -21.33 3.66 11.29
N GLU A 177 -20.82 2.69 12.03
CA GLU A 177 -20.53 2.84 13.46
C GLU A 177 -19.03 3.10 13.69
N THR A 178 -18.21 2.78 12.70
CA THR A 178 -16.76 2.89 12.78
C THR A 178 -16.17 3.18 11.41
N VAL A 179 -15.04 3.87 11.41
CA VAL A 179 -14.18 4.03 10.24
C VAL A 179 -12.78 3.47 10.48
N ILE A 180 -12.24 2.69 9.54
CA ILE A 180 -10.85 2.23 9.52
C ILE A 180 -10.10 2.99 8.44
N PHE A 181 -9.10 3.77 8.85
CA PHE A 181 -8.18 4.45 7.94
C PHE A 181 -6.99 3.56 7.63
N THR A 182 -6.86 3.15 6.35
CA THR A 182 -5.83 2.20 5.91
C THR A 182 -4.48 2.82 5.54
N SER A 183 -4.36 4.15 5.59
CA SER A 183 -3.10 4.89 5.44
C SER A 183 -3.27 6.33 5.91
N ALA A 184 -2.16 7.00 6.21
CA ALA A 184 -2.15 8.44 6.52
C ALA A 184 -2.77 9.25 5.36
N LYS A 185 -2.42 8.92 4.11
CA LYS A 185 -2.94 9.62 2.93
C LYS A 185 -4.44 9.41 2.74
N SER A 186 -4.96 8.20 2.98
CA SER A 186 -6.40 7.95 2.90
C SER A 186 -7.18 8.68 3.97
N PHE A 187 -6.60 8.87 5.16
CA PHE A 187 -7.15 9.73 6.21
C PHE A 187 -7.17 11.19 5.77
N GLU A 188 -6.04 11.75 5.32
CA GLU A 188 -5.93 13.15 4.88
C GLU A 188 -6.94 13.52 3.79
N LEU A 189 -7.23 12.58 2.88
CA LEU A 189 -8.15 12.79 1.76
C LEU A 189 -9.61 12.39 2.06
N SER A 190 -9.90 11.87 3.26
CA SER A 190 -11.23 11.36 3.62
C SER A 190 -12.26 12.44 3.92
N GLY A 191 -11.84 13.66 4.23
CA GLY A 191 -12.68 14.72 4.74
C GLY A 191 -13.07 14.56 6.22
N PHE A 192 -12.58 13.54 6.92
CA PHE A 192 -12.87 13.27 8.33
C PHE A 192 -12.23 14.30 9.26
N ARG A 193 -12.99 14.82 10.21
CA ARG A 193 -12.61 15.93 11.10
C ARG A 193 -12.78 15.56 12.58
N PRO A 194 -12.23 16.34 13.53
CA PRO A 194 -12.39 16.10 14.97
C PRO A 194 -13.85 16.01 15.43
N GLU A 195 -14.76 16.81 14.86
CA GLU A 195 -16.18 16.77 15.16
C GLU A 195 -16.86 15.45 14.74
N ASP A 196 -16.31 14.76 13.78
CA ASP A 196 -16.82 13.47 13.29
C ASP A 196 -16.38 12.33 14.21
N ALA A 197 -15.18 12.43 14.80
CA ALA A 197 -14.67 11.46 15.76
C ALA A 197 -15.46 11.41 17.07
N ILE A 198 -16.33 12.36 17.31
CA ILE A 198 -17.29 12.34 18.44
C ILE A 198 -18.50 11.44 18.12
N LYS A 199 -18.81 11.28 16.83
CA LYS A 199 -20.03 10.58 16.37
C LYS A 199 -19.81 9.09 16.14
N ILE A 200 -18.64 8.73 15.61
CA ILE A 200 -18.30 7.35 15.25
C ILE A 200 -16.90 7.00 15.72
N LYS A 201 -16.64 5.73 15.97
CA LYS A 201 -15.29 5.25 16.30
C LYS A 201 -14.34 5.38 15.11
N SER A 202 -13.10 5.70 15.39
CA SER A 202 -12.06 5.85 14.39
C SER A 202 -10.87 4.94 14.70
N ILE A 203 -10.45 4.14 13.73
CA ILE A 203 -9.36 3.17 13.84
C ILE A 203 -8.27 3.53 12.85
N ALA A 204 -7.03 3.61 13.32
CA ALA A 204 -5.85 3.70 12.48
C ALA A 204 -5.29 2.30 12.20
N ILE A 205 -5.02 1.96 10.95
CA ILE A 205 -4.44 0.65 10.61
C ILE A 205 -3.08 0.41 11.26
N GLY A 206 -2.34 1.48 11.56
CA GLY A 206 -1.03 1.39 12.18
C GLY A 206 -0.49 2.74 12.64
N PRO A 207 0.72 2.77 13.26
CA PRO A 207 1.28 3.95 13.92
C PRO A 207 1.38 5.20 13.02
N LYS A 208 1.86 5.06 11.78
CA LYS A 208 1.98 6.19 10.84
C LYS A 208 0.62 6.86 10.54
N THR A 209 -0.44 6.07 10.44
CA THR A 209 -1.81 6.58 10.25
C THR A 209 -2.31 7.26 11.51
N ALA A 210 -2.08 6.66 12.68
CA ALA A 210 -2.44 7.23 13.96
C ALA A 210 -1.75 8.59 14.20
N ASP A 211 -0.48 8.73 13.81
CA ASP A 211 0.25 9.99 13.94
C ASP A 211 -0.31 11.08 13.01
N ALA A 212 -0.76 10.73 11.80
CA ALA A 212 -1.45 11.67 10.93
C ALA A 212 -2.78 12.14 11.54
N MET A 213 -3.56 11.22 12.12
CA MET A 213 -4.81 11.54 12.82
C MET A 213 -4.56 12.46 14.03
N ARG A 214 -3.55 12.14 14.86
CA ARG A 214 -3.19 12.97 16.03
C ARG A 214 -2.77 14.39 15.65
N ARG A 215 -2.00 14.55 14.57
CA ARG A 215 -1.66 15.88 14.04
C ARG A 215 -2.87 16.68 13.60
N ALA A 216 -3.94 16.01 13.19
CA ALA A 216 -5.22 16.63 12.86
C ALA A 216 -6.16 16.81 14.09
N GLY A 217 -5.68 16.54 15.31
CA GLY A 217 -6.46 16.66 16.54
C GLY A 217 -7.40 15.47 16.82
N ILE A 218 -7.20 14.34 16.17
CA ILE A 218 -8.03 13.14 16.32
C ILE A 218 -7.23 12.05 17.01
N HIS A 219 -7.73 11.54 18.12
CA HIS A 219 -7.17 10.39 18.81
C HIS A 219 -7.93 9.13 18.36
N PRO A 220 -7.32 8.21 17.60
CA PRO A 220 -8.01 7.00 17.18
C PRO A 220 -8.35 6.12 18.39
N ASP A 221 -9.53 5.48 18.37
CA ASP A 221 -9.98 4.56 19.41
C ASP A 221 -9.13 3.28 19.46
N PHE A 222 -8.54 2.90 18.33
CA PHE A 222 -7.61 1.79 18.23
C PHE A 222 -6.53 2.05 17.17
N VAL A 223 -5.34 1.53 17.44
CA VAL A 223 -4.21 1.54 16.50
C VAL A 223 -3.78 0.12 16.23
N GLY A 224 -3.99 -0.32 15.01
CA GLY A 224 -3.63 -1.66 14.57
C GLY A 224 -2.13 -1.83 14.28
N ASN A 225 -1.75 -3.06 13.95
CA ASN A 225 -0.38 -3.47 13.65
C ASN A 225 0.01 -3.30 12.16
N GLY A 226 -0.83 -2.68 11.35
CA GLY A 226 -0.67 -2.53 9.91
C GLY A 226 -1.53 -3.47 9.07
N THR A 227 -2.36 -4.33 9.70
CA THR A 227 -3.27 -5.25 9.02
C THR A 227 -4.73 -4.92 9.32
N LEU A 228 -5.63 -5.23 8.37
CA LEU A 228 -7.08 -5.10 8.60
C LEU A 228 -7.58 -6.14 9.57
N GLU A 229 -6.99 -7.32 9.56
CA GLU A 229 -7.33 -8.43 10.45
C GLU A 229 -7.17 -8.02 11.94
N ASP A 230 -6.08 -7.33 12.27
CA ASP A 230 -5.88 -6.82 13.63
C ASP A 230 -6.89 -5.73 14.00
N CYS A 231 -7.20 -4.82 13.06
CA CYS A 231 -8.24 -3.80 13.27
C CYS A 231 -9.62 -4.42 13.51
N LEU A 232 -9.99 -5.45 12.73
CA LEU A 232 -11.26 -6.15 12.88
C LEU A 232 -11.34 -6.96 14.17
N SER A 233 -10.22 -7.50 14.65
CA SER A 233 -10.16 -8.23 15.93
C SER A 233 -10.42 -7.35 17.16
N TYR A 234 -10.39 -6.03 17.03
CA TYR A 234 -10.73 -5.08 18.09
C TYR A 234 -12.15 -5.30 18.65
N TYR A 235 -13.10 -5.75 17.84
CA TYR A 235 -14.47 -6.02 18.25
C TYR A 235 -14.66 -7.39 18.93
N GLY A 236 -13.67 -8.24 18.88
CA GLY A 236 -13.67 -9.55 19.55
C GLY A 236 -12.91 -9.57 20.88
N ARG A 237 -12.41 -8.43 21.32
CA ARG A 237 -11.67 -8.23 22.61
C ARG A 237 -12.61 -7.56 23.66
#